data_72b2e12b4d3bbe90b3c952b2c1bd79de
#
_entry.id   72b2e12b4d3bbe90b3c952b2c1bd79de
#
_cell.length_a   1.000
_cell.length_b   1.000
_cell.length_c   1.000
_cell.angle_alpha   90.00
_cell.angle_beta   90.00
_cell.angle_gamma   90.00
#
_symmetry.space_group_name_H-M   'P 1'
#
loop_
_entity.id
_entity.type
_entity.pdbx_description
1 polymer ?
#
loop_
_entity_poly.entity_id
_entity_poly.type
_entity_poly.pdbx_seq_one_letter_code
_entity_poly.pdbx_strand_id
1 'polypeptide(L)'
;MKDLFSLAGRTALITGGSRGIGKMIAKGFIAHGARVYISARKAPACLETAEELSKDGVCIALPQDVSTVDGGKALAHAYTKHEPTLDILVNNAGAAWGAEFDDFPESGWDKVMSLNVKSPFFLTQALHEALKAAASSEKPAKVINITSIDGIRPNPQQTYSYQASKAGLIHLTRRMAAELIADHIVVSSLAPGAFASDMNRVARDQAEEVSKFIPSGRIGTEEDMAGAAIFLASRAGDYVVGSTLTVDGGVAFSGMRGF
;
A
#
# COMPACT_ATOMS: atom_id res chain seq x y z
N MET A 1 -15.05 -19.74 -11.35
CA MET A 1 -13.63 -19.61 -11.00
C MET A 1 -12.79 -18.83 -12.04
N LYS A 2 -13.26 -18.71 -13.29
CA LYS A 2 -12.49 -18.00 -14.36
C LYS A 2 -12.17 -16.53 -14.03
N ASP A 3 -13.03 -15.85 -13.25
CA ASP A 3 -12.89 -14.40 -12.94
C ASP A 3 -12.49 -14.14 -11.49
N LEU A 4 -11.88 -15.14 -10.82
CA LEU A 4 -11.56 -15.06 -9.40
C LEU A 4 -10.61 -13.89 -9.06
N PHE A 5 -9.70 -13.57 -9.95
CA PHE A 5 -8.70 -12.50 -9.81
C PHE A 5 -9.03 -11.25 -10.66
N SER A 6 -10.20 -11.21 -11.31
CA SER A 6 -10.61 -10.05 -12.09
C SER A 6 -10.94 -8.86 -11.19
N LEU A 7 -10.52 -7.68 -11.64
CA LEU A 7 -10.89 -6.38 -11.06
C LEU A 7 -11.77 -5.56 -12.00
N ALA A 8 -12.30 -6.20 -13.06
CA ALA A 8 -13.17 -5.55 -14.03
C ALA A 8 -14.40 -4.92 -13.34
N GLY A 9 -14.67 -3.66 -13.68
CA GLY A 9 -15.77 -2.90 -13.10
C GLY A 9 -15.55 -2.46 -11.64
N ARG A 10 -14.33 -2.58 -11.10
CA ARG A 10 -13.94 -2.01 -9.80
C ARG A 10 -13.21 -0.70 -9.96
N THR A 11 -13.43 0.21 -9.02
CA THR A 11 -12.66 1.45 -8.86
C THR A 11 -11.63 1.30 -7.75
N ALA A 12 -10.41 1.79 -7.97
CA ALA A 12 -9.35 1.74 -6.97
C ALA A 12 -8.70 3.10 -6.77
N LEU A 13 -8.45 3.49 -5.51
CA LEU A 13 -7.66 4.66 -5.15
C LEU A 13 -6.35 4.21 -4.48
N ILE A 14 -5.20 4.66 -5.01
CA ILE A 14 -3.88 4.27 -4.55
C ILE A 14 -3.08 5.51 -4.14
N THR A 15 -2.77 5.64 -2.86
CA THR A 15 -1.89 6.71 -2.38
C THR A 15 -0.42 6.38 -2.63
N GLY A 16 0.40 7.40 -2.96
CA GLY A 16 1.79 7.16 -3.36
C GLY A 16 1.92 6.39 -4.68
N GLY A 17 0.93 6.49 -5.58
CA GLY A 17 0.81 5.71 -6.81
C GLY A 17 1.73 6.15 -7.96
N SER A 18 2.48 7.25 -7.81
CA SER A 18 3.31 7.79 -8.90
C SER A 18 4.67 7.09 -9.09
N ARG A 19 5.05 6.15 -8.23
CA ARG A 19 6.32 5.43 -8.30
C ARG A 19 6.36 4.21 -7.38
N GLY A 20 7.43 3.38 -7.54
CA GLY A 20 7.70 2.24 -6.67
C GLY A 20 6.50 1.31 -6.52
N ILE A 21 6.29 0.78 -5.32
CA ILE A 21 5.24 -0.20 -5.01
C ILE A 21 3.84 0.29 -5.42
N GLY A 22 3.51 1.55 -5.17
CA GLY A 22 2.21 2.09 -5.56
C GLY A 22 1.97 2.08 -7.07
N LYS A 23 2.99 2.39 -7.88
CA LYS A 23 2.92 2.31 -9.34
C LYS A 23 2.82 0.86 -9.84
N MET A 24 3.59 -0.07 -9.23
CA MET A 24 3.50 -1.51 -9.52
C MET A 24 2.08 -2.05 -9.30
N ILE A 25 1.46 -1.68 -8.17
CA ILE A 25 0.07 -2.07 -7.86
C ILE A 25 -0.91 -1.43 -8.85
N ALA A 26 -0.76 -0.13 -9.16
CA ALA A 26 -1.63 0.57 -10.11
C ALA A 26 -1.63 -0.10 -11.48
N LYS A 27 -0.46 -0.43 -12.01
CA LYS A 27 -0.28 -1.12 -13.30
C LYS A 27 -0.93 -2.50 -13.28
N GLY A 28 -0.70 -3.28 -12.22
CA GLY A 28 -1.34 -4.59 -12.08
C GLY A 28 -2.87 -4.50 -12.00
N PHE A 29 -3.43 -3.52 -11.30
CA PHE A 29 -4.87 -3.33 -11.20
C PHE A 29 -5.49 -2.94 -12.54
N ILE A 30 -4.84 -2.05 -13.30
CA ILE A 30 -5.25 -1.66 -14.65
C ILE A 30 -5.26 -2.89 -15.58
N ALA A 31 -4.19 -3.68 -15.56
CA ALA A 31 -4.08 -4.90 -16.37
C ALA A 31 -5.17 -5.95 -16.05
N HIS A 32 -5.78 -5.88 -14.86
CA HIS A 32 -6.89 -6.75 -14.43
C HIS A 32 -8.25 -6.07 -14.53
N GLY A 33 -8.34 -4.92 -15.22
CA GLY A 33 -9.60 -4.27 -15.62
C GLY A 33 -10.14 -3.25 -14.61
N ALA A 34 -9.39 -2.85 -13.59
CA ALA A 34 -9.83 -1.80 -12.69
C ALA A 34 -9.68 -0.41 -13.31
N ARG A 35 -10.57 0.51 -12.93
CA ARG A 35 -10.38 1.96 -13.07
C ARG A 35 -9.56 2.45 -11.88
N VAL A 36 -8.38 3.02 -12.12
CA VAL A 36 -7.44 3.38 -11.08
C VAL A 36 -7.32 4.89 -10.93
N TYR A 37 -7.35 5.35 -9.70
CA TYR A 37 -7.01 6.70 -9.28
C TYR A 37 -5.71 6.64 -8.50
N ILE A 38 -4.71 7.43 -8.90
CA ILE A 38 -3.44 7.53 -8.17
C ILE A 38 -3.32 8.89 -7.51
N SER A 39 -2.80 8.91 -6.29
CA SER A 39 -2.48 10.15 -5.59
C SER A 39 -1.01 10.21 -5.22
N ALA A 40 -0.41 11.37 -5.37
CA ALA A 40 0.95 11.66 -4.93
C ALA A 40 1.09 13.16 -4.64
N ARG A 41 2.01 13.51 -3.74
CA ARG A 41 2.25 14.89 -3.32
C ARG A 41 2.78 15.79 -4.45
N LYS A 42 3.64 15.24 -5.33
CA LYS A 42 4.21 15.99 -6.46
C LYS A 42 3.28 15.88 -7.67
N ALA A 43 2.53 16.94 -7.97
CA ALA A 43 1.56 16.94 -9.06
C ALA A 43 2.15 16.56 -10.42
N PRO A 44 3.30 17.11 -10.88
CA PRO A 44 3.87 16.73 -12.17
C PRO A 44 4.12 15.22 -12.31
N ALA A 45 4.76 14.60 -11.32
CA ALA A 45 5.04 13.17 -11.34
C ALA A 45 3.76 12.31 -11.25
N CYS A 46 2.72 12.81 -10.57
CA CYS A 46 1.43 12.11 -10.49
C CYS A 46 0.72 12.11 -11.84
N LEU A 47 0.69 13.25 -12.52
CA LEU A 47 0.08 13.43 -13.83
C LEU A 47 0.82 12.60 -14.90
N GLU A 48 2.14 12.70 -14.96
CA GLU A 48 2.98 11.93 -15.89
C GLU A 48 2.76 10.42 -15.76
N THR A 49 2.74 9.92 -14.50
CA THR A 49 2.50 8.49 -14.26
C THR A 49 1.08 8.08 -14.66
N ALA A 50 0.07 8.91 -14.40
CA ALA A 50 -1.29 8.60 -14.83
C ALA A 50 -1.41 8.56 -16.36
N GLU A 51 -0.78 9.48 -17.06
CA GLU A 51 -0.72 9.48 -18.54
C GLU A 51 -0.02 8.24 -19.09
N GLU A 52 1.12 7.85 -18.49
CA GLU A 52 1.83 6.61 -18.85
C GLU A 52 0.92 5.38 -18.70
N LEU A 53 0.31 5.21 -17.52
CA LEU A 53 -0.53 4.06 -17.22
C LEU A 53 -1.86 4.07 -17.99
N SER A 54 -2.33 5.23 -18.45
CA SER A 54 -3.56 5.35 -19.25
C SER A 54 -3.43 4.76 -20.65
N LYS A 55 -2.23 4.36 -21.07
CA LYS A 55 -2.02 3.62 -22.33
C LYS A 55 -2.55 2.20 -22.27
N ASP A 56 -2.62 1.62 -21.05
CA ASP A 56 -3.03 0.23 -20.81
C ASP A 56 -4.44 0.11 -20.21
N GLY A 57 -5.08 1.23 -19.84
CA GLY A 57 -6.42 1.26 -19.28
C GLY A 57 -6.74 2.62 -18.65
N VAL A 58 -7.62 2.68 -17.66
CA VAL A 58 -8.03 3.96 -17.07
C VAL A 58 -7.19 4.27 -15.83
N CYS A 59 -6.38 5.33 -15.90
CA CYS A 59 -5.64 5.88 -14.76
C CYS A 59 -5.87 7.39 -14.64
N ILE A 60 -6.29 7.85 -13.48
CA ILE A 60 -6.60 9.26 -13.21
C ILE A 60 -5.73 9.76 -12.06
N ALA A 61 -5.07 10.91 -12.25
CA ALA A 61 -4.26 11.53 -11.22
C ALA A 61 -5.11 12.42 -10.31
N LEU A 62 -4.96 12.25 -8.99
CA LEU A 62 -5.49 13.12 -7.95
C LEU A 62 -4.33 13.61 -7.05
N PRO A 63 -3.54 14.60 -7.50
CA PRO A 63 -2.40 15.09 -6.75
C PRO A 63 -2.82 15.65 -5.39
N GLN A 64 -2.31 15.06 -4.29
CA GLN A 64 -2.61 15.49 -2.93
C GLN A 64 -1.53 15.06 -1.94
N ASP A 65 -1.24 15.89 -0.95
CA ASP A 65 -0.41 15.51 0.20
C ASP A 65 -1.31 14.93 1.31
N VAL A 66 -1.20 13.63 1.53
CA VAL A 66 -1.98 12.91 2.55
C VAL A 66 -1.26 12.79 3.89
N SER A 67 -0.17 13.53 4.11
CA SER A 67 0.55 13.53 5.38
C SER A 67 -0.22 14.21 6.52
N THR A 68 -1.27 14.97 6.20
CA THR A 68 -2.17 15.62 7.15
C THR A 68 -3.59 15.09 7.03
N VAL A 69 -4.37 15.23 8.11
CA VAL A 69 -5.80 14.85 8.10
C VAL A 69 -6.58 15.64 7.06
N ASP A 70 -6.32 16.94 6.95
CA ASP A 70 -7.01 17.79 5.98
C ASP A 70 -6.64 17.45 4.53
N GLY A 71 -5.38 17.06 4.29
CA GLY A 71 -4.96 16.53 2.99
C GLY A 71 -5.67 15.21 2.65
N GLY A 72 -5.85 14.33 3.62
CA GLY A 72 -6.65 13.10 3.45
C GLY A 72 -8.11 13.40 3.11
N LYS A 73 -8.74 14.33 3.83
CA LYS A 73 -10.12 14.79 3.54
C LYS A 73 -10.23 15.44 2.15
N ALA A 74 -9.24 16.25 1.76
CA ALA A 74 -9.21 16.87 0.44
C ALA A 74 -9.10 15.82 -0.68
N LEU A 75 -8.28 14.76 -0.49
CA LEU A 75 -8.20 13.65 -1.44
C LEU A 75 -9.53 12.89 -1.53
N ALA A 76 -10.16 12.59 -0.39
CA ALA A 76 -11.45 11.92 -0.37
C ALA A 76 -12.52 12.75 -1.12
N HIS A 77 -12.57 14.05 -0.87
CA HIS A 77 -13.48 14.97 -1.58
C HIS A 77 -13.17 15.04 -3.08
N ALA A 78 -11.90 15.09 -3.48
CA ALA A 78 -11.52 15.08 -4.89
C ALA A 78 -11.95 13.76 -5.58
N TYR A 79 -11.75 12.62 -4.92
CA TYR A 79 -12.18 11.31 -5.42
C TYR A 79 -13.70 11.24 -5.60
N THR A 80 -14.46 11.63 -4.57
CA THR A 80 -15.94 11.54 -4.59
C THR A 80 -16.62 12.45 -5.61
N LYS A 81 -15.92 13.43 -6.16
CA LYS A 81 -16.39 14.20 -7.33
C LYS A 81 -16.35 13.41 -8.64
N HIS A 82 -15.51 12.38 -8.72
CA HIS A 82 -15.39 11.52 -9.90
C HIS A 82 -16.24 10.25 -9.75
N GLU A 83 -16.24 9.64 -8.56
CA GLU A 83 -16.90 8.36 -8.31
C GLU A 83 -17.68 8.42 -6.98
N PRO A 84 -18.97 8.07 -6.96
CA PRO A 84 -19.77 8.05 -5.73
C PRO A 84 -19.40 6.87 -4.82
N THR A 85 -18.76 5.83 -5.36
CA THR A 85 -18.39 4.58 -4.66
C THR A 85 -16.91 4.28 -4.82
N LEU A 86 -16.33 3.55 -3.86
CA LEU A 86 -14.95 3.11 -3.91
C LEU A 86 -14.87 1.62 -3.59
N ASP A 87 -14.45 0.80 -4.56
CA ASP A 87 -14.29 -0.64 -4.34
C ASP A 87 -13.00 -0.99 -3.60
N ILE A 88 -11.89 -0.27 -3.89
CA ILE A 88 -10.56 -0.64 -3.39
C ILE A 88 -9.79 0.62 -2.98
N LEU A 89 -9.37 0.69 -1.71
CA LEU A 89 -8.43 1.70 -1.21
C LEU A 89 -7.08 1.04 -0.91
N VAL A 90 -6.00 1.56 -1.51
CA VAL A 90 -4.63 1.15 -1.18
C VAL A 90 -3.89 2.29 -0.47
N ASN A 91 -3.69 2.14 0.83
CA ASN A 91 -2.89 3.04 1.66
C ASN A 91 -1.41 2.67 1.49
N ASN A 92 -0.76 3.24 0.46
CA ASN A 92 0.64 2.94 0.14
C ASN A 92 1.57 4.12 0.42
N ALA A 93 1.09 5.36 0.45
CA ALA A 93 1.93 6.51 0.78
C ALA A 93 2.65 6.30 2.11
N GLY A 94 3.97 6.51 2.11
CA GLY A 94 4.78 6.28 3.28
C GLY A 94 6.08 7.06 3.26
N ALA A 95 6.73 7.15 4.43
CA ALA A 95 8.04 7.75 4.62
C ALA A 95 8.88 6.88 5.56
N ALA A 96 10.19 7.00 5.42
CA ALA A 96 11.18 6.50 6.35
C ALA A 96 12.08 7.66 6.81
N TRP A 97 12.66 7.51 7.99
CA TRP A 97 13.68 8.40 8.53
C TRP A 97 14.73 7.57 9.25
N GLY A 98 16.00 7.86 9.00
CA GLY A 98 17.12 7.19 9.64
C GLY A 98 18.01 8.22 10.32
N ALA A 99 18.40 7.97 11.57
CA ALA A 99 19.39 8.71 12.34
C ALA A 99 19.92 7.82 13.46
N GLU A 100 21.09 8.18 14.04
CA GLU A 100 21.63 7.54 15.22
C GLU A 100 20.62 7.62 16.39
N PHE A 101 20.70 6.68 17.32
CA PHE A 101 19.73 6.58 18.42
C PHE A 101 19.70 7.87 19.27
N ASP A 102 20.88 8.38 19.67
CA ASP A 102 20.98 9.54 20.54
C ASP A 102 20.64 10.88 19.83
N ASP A 103 20.70 10.90 18.48
CA ASP A 103 20.45 12.09 17.66
C ASP A 103 19.14 11.98 16.84
N PHE A 104 18.26 11.02 17.16
CA PHE A 104 17.05 10.82 16.40
C PHE A 104 16.04 11.97 16.61
N PRO A 105 15.74 12.78 15.56
CA PRO A 105 14.93 13.99 15.75
C PRO A 105 13.43 13.68 15.88
N GLU A 106 12.74 14.37 16.79
CA GLU A 106 11.29 14.31 16.98
C GLU A 106 10.53 14.58 15.66
N SER A 107 10.98 15.56 14.88
CA SER A 107 10.39 15.89 13.57
C SER A 107 10.44 14.73 12.57
N GLY A 108 11.50 13.92 12.60
CA GLY A 108 11.61 12.70 11.81
C GLY A 108 10.64 11.61 12.28
N TRP A 109 10.47 11.49 13.59
CA TRP A 109 9.50 10.59 14.21
C TRP A 109 8.08 10.96 13.81
N ASP A 110 7.68 12.18 14.04
CA ASP A 110 6.32 12.69 13.77
C ASP A 110 5.95 12.59 12.29
N LYS A 111 6.89 12.93 11.41
CA LYS A 111 6.69 12.80 9.95
C LYS A 111 6.35 11.36 9.54
N VAL A 112 7.08 10.40 10.09
CA VAL A 112 6.88 8.98 9.78
C VAL A 112 5.56 8.47 10.37
N MET A 113 5.29 8.74 11.64
CA MET A 113 4.06 8.31 12.31
C MET A 113 2.81 8.94 11.67
N SER A 114 2.88 10.21 11.31
CA SER A 114 1.78 10.92 10.67
C SER A 114 1.43 10.31 9.31
N LEU A 115 2.42 10.03 8.47
CA LEU A 115 2.17 9.51 7.13
C LEU A 115 1.89 8.00 7.12
N ASN A 116 2.61 7.21 7.95
CA ASN A 116 2.52 5.75 7.88
C ASN A 116 1.39 5.13 8.72
N VAL A 117 0.91 5.83 9.76
CA VAL A 117 -0.13 5.31 10.67
C VAL A 117 -1.37 6.17 10.68
N LYS A 118 -1.20 7.48 10.97
CA LYS A 118 -2.33 8.40 11.10
C LYS A 118 -3.07 8.60 9.77
N SER A 119 -2.33 8.79 8.67
CA SER A 119 -2.90 8.99 7.34
C SER A 119 -3.77 7.82 6.86
N PRO A 120 -3.33 6.53 6.90
CA PRO A 120 -4.18 5.40 6.54
C PRO A 120 -5.50 5.34 7.31
N PHE A 121 -5.49 5.63 8.60
CA PHE A 121 -6.70 5.63 9.41
C PHE A 121 -7.68 6.73 8.98
N PHE A 122 -7.22 7.98 8.96
CA PHE A 122 -8.10 9.12 8.68
C PHE A 122 -8.54 9.20 7.22
N LEU A 123 -7.73 8.72 6.27
CA LEU A 123 -8.14 8.61 4.87
C LEU A 123 -9.21 7.52 4.70
N THR A 124 -9.04 6.36 5.33
CA THR A 124 -10.07 5.31 5.32
C THR A 124 -11.36 5.82 5.96
N GLN A 125 -11.28 6.56 7.08
CA GLN A 125 -12.43 7.19 7.72
C GLN A 125 -13.12 8.20 6.78
N ALA A 126 -12.37 9.04 6.08
CA ALA A 126 -12.93 10.04 5.16
C ALA A 126 -13.60 9.41 3.92
N LEU A 127 -13.18 8.19 3.54
CA LEU A 127 -13.73 7.44 2.42
C LEU A 127 -14.72 6.35 2.84
N HIS A 128 -15.05 6.26 4.14
CA HIS A 128 -15.86 5.16 4.68
C HIS A 128 -17.21 5.02 3.98
N GLU A 129 -17.93 6.12 3.79
CA GLU A 129 -19.23 6.11 3.11
C GLU A 129 -19.12 5.65 1.64
N ALA A 130 -18.07 6.04 0.92
CA ALA A 130 -17.84 5.60 -0.45
C ALA A 130 -17.49 4.11 -0.53
N LEU A 131 -16.70 3.59 0.43
CA LEU A 131 -16.39 2.17 0.56
C LEU A 131 -17.64 1.35 0.89
N LYS A 132 -18.43 1.81 1.86
CA LYS A 132 -19.68 1.17 2.28
C LYS A 132 -20.71 1.14 1.15
N ALA A 133 -20.81 2.22 0.39
CA ALA A 133 -21.72 2.30 -0.77
C ALA A 133 -21.34 1.34 -1.92
N ALA A 134 -20.07 0.93 -2.03
CA ALA A 134 -19.59 -0.05 -3.00
C ALA A 134 -19.77 -1.51 -2.50
N ALA A 135 -19.91 -1.70 -1.19
CA ALA A 135 -19.77 -2.99 -0.53
C ALA A 135 -21.10 -3.77 -0.44
N SER A 136 -21.01 -5.09 -0.61
CA SER A 136 -22.06 -6.04 -0.25
C SER A 136 -21.44 -7.35 0.26
N SER A 137 -22.28 -8.27 0.75
CA SER A 137 -21.83 -9.60 1.17
C SER A 137 -21.21 -10.41 0.03
N GLU A 138 -21.68 -10.22 -1.21
CA GLU A 138 -21.19 -10.93 -2.41
C GLU A 138 -20.01 -10.22 -3.08
N LYS A 139 -19.86 -8.90 -2.84
CA LYS A 139 -18.81 -8.05 -3.41
C LYS A 139 -18.29 -7.09 -2.36
N PRO A 140 -17.47 -7.54 -1.41
CA PRO A 140 -16.92 -6.66 -0.39
C PRO A 140 -16.03 -5.56 -0.98
N ALA A 141 -16.04 -4.37 -0.37
CA ALA A 141 -15.01 -3.38 -0.61
C ALA A 141 -13.70 -3.78 0.10
N LYS A 142 -12.58 -3.25 -0.37
CA LYS A 142 -11.24 -3.63 0.10
C LYS A 142 -10.44 -2.42 0.57
N VAL A 143 -9.79 -2.58 1.71
CA VAL A 143 -8.75 -1.65 2.17
C VAL A 143 -7.45 -2.44 2.33
N ILE A 144 -6.42 -2.06 1.60
CA ILE A 144 -5.10 -2.70 1.62
C ILE A 144 -4.09 -1.70 2.16
N ASN A 145 -3.53 -1.98 3.33
CA ASN A 145 -2.47 -1.17 3.93
C ASN A 145 -1.10 -1.71 3.54
N ILE A 146 -0.23 -0.89 2.99
CA ILE A 146 1.15 -1.29 2.68
C ILE A 146 2.01 -1.08 3.92
N THR A 147 2.31 -2.19 4.58
CA THR A 147 3.15 -2.27 5.77
C THR A 147 4.63 -2.50 5.39
N SER A 148 5.34 -3.35 6.07
CA SER A 148 6.70 -3.81 5.76
C SER A 148 7.01 -5.06 6.59
N ILE A 149 7.94 -5.89 6.15
CA ILE A 149 8.55 -6.92 6.99
C ILE A 149 9.24 -6.31 8.21
N ASP A 150 9.66 -5.05 8.14
CA ASP A 150 10.23 -4.29 9.27
C ASP A 150 9.23 -4.02 10.40
N GLY A 151 7.93 -4.20 10.16
CA GLY A 151 6.91 -4.22 11.18
C GLY A 151 6.67 -5.61 11.80
N ILE A 152 7.26 -6.66 11.22
CA ILE A 152 7.15 -8.05 11.68
C ILE A 152 8.39 -8.47 12.47
N ARG A 153 9.57 -8.11 11.94
CA ARG A 153 10.86 -8.40 12.58
C ARG A 153 11.74 -7.15 12.53
N PRO A 154 12.56 -6.90 13.56
CA PRO A 154 13.50 -5.78 13.52
C PRO A 154 14.60 -6.05 12.49
N ASN A 155 15.09 -4.99 11.87
CA ASN A 155 16.30 -4.96 11.08
C ASN A 155 17.37 -4.07 11.76
N PRO A 156 18.66 -4.17 11.39
CA PRO A 156 19.72 -3.41 12.03
C PRO A 156 19.78 -1.94 11.61
N GLN A 157 18.90 -1.46 10.72
CA GLN A 157 18.90 -0.08 10.28
C GLN A 157 18.36 0.86 11.37
N GLN A 158 18.93 2.03 11.46
CA GLN A 158 18.54 3.05 12.45
C GLN A 158 17.27 3.80 12.03
N THR A 159 16.25 3.07 11.69
CA THR A 159 14.94 3.55 11.21
C THR A 159 13.84 3.29 12.24
N TYR A 160 14.07 3.71 13.49
CA TYR A 160 13.23 3.39 14.66
C TYR A 160 11.75 3.72 14.45
N SER A 161 11.44 4.96 14.05
CA SER A 161 10.05 5.39 13.80
C SER A 161 9.40 4.62 12.65
N TYR A 162 10.17 4.25 11.62
CA TYR A 162 9.65 3.47 10.48
C TYR A 162 9.23 2.06 10.94
N GLN A 163 10.11 1.34 11.63
CA GLN A 163 9.82 0.00 12.14
C GLN A 163 8.62 0.04 13.09
N ALA A 164 8.60 0.98 14.05
CA ALA A 164 7.47 1.18 14.96
C ALA A 164 6.17 1.49 14.21
N SER A 165 6.21 2.36 13.19
CA SER A 165 5.03 2.73 12.40
C SER A 165 4.47 1.55 11.61
N LYS A 166 5.34 0.70 11.05
CA LYS A 166 4.91 -0.47 10.27
C LYS A 166 4.32 -1.57 11.15
N ALA A 167 4.87 -1.78 12.35
CA ALA A 167 4.28 -2.64 13.36
C ALA A 167 2.92 -2.10 13.84
N GLY A 168 2.84 -0.79 14.11
CA GLY A 168 1.59 -0.11 14.47
C GLY A 168 0.52 -0.24 13.39
N LEU A 169 0.89 -0.09 12.12
CA LEU A 169 -0.05 -0.22 11.00
C LEU A 169 -0.55 -1.66 10.82
N ILE A 170 0.30 -2.68 11.06
CA ILE A 170 -0.13 -4.09 11.09
C ILE A 170 -1.20 -4.30 12.17
N HIS A 171 -0.98 -3.78 13.37
CA HIS A 171 -1.96 -3.93 14.44
C HIS A 171 -3.24 -3.13 14.16
N LEU A 172 -3.12 -1.91 13.67
CA LEU A 172 -4.25 -1.05 13.27
C LEU A 172 -5.09 -1.72 12.17
N THR A 173 -4.45 -2.38 11.19
CA THR A 173 -5.15 -3.16 10.15
C THR A 173 -6.10 -4.20 10.77
N ARG A 174 -5.65 -4.95 11.78
CA ARG A 174 -6.48 -5.94 12.47
C ARG A 174 -7.66 -5.29 13.19
N ARG A 175 -7.45 -4.16 13.87
CA ARG A 175 -8.52 -3.46 14.57
C ARG A 175 -9.54 -2.87 13.59
N MET A 176 -9.08 -2.26 12.49
CA MET A 176 -9.97 -1.75 11.44
C MET A 176 -10.76 -2.88 10.78
N ALA A 177 -10.13 -4.03 10.53
CA ALA A 177 -10.80 -5.19 9.96
C ALA A 177 -11.94 -5.70 10.84
N ALA A 178 -11.72 -5.79 12.15
CA ALA A 178 -12.75 -6.21 13.10
C ALA A 178 -13.95 -5.25 13.17
N GLU A 179 -13.73 -3.96 12.93
CA GLU A 179 -14.81 -2.95 12.91
C GLU A 179 -15.54 -2.92 11.58
N LEU A 180 -14.79 -2.78 10.48
CA LEU A 180 -15.35 -2.45 9.18
C LEU A 180 -15.97 -3.66 8.45
N ILE A 181 -15.72 -4.88 8.92
CA ILE A 181 -16.34 -6.08 8.33
C ILE A 181 -17.87 -6.09 8.47
N ALA A 182 -18.43 -5.40 9.49
CA ALA A 182 -19.87 -5.22 9.64
C ALA A 182 -20.49 -4.43 8.46
N ASP A 183 -19.72 -3.58 7.82
CA ASP A 183 -20.10 -2.84 6.62
C ASP A 183 -19.63 -3.52 5.31
N HIS A 184 -19.30 -4.81 5.36
CA HIS A 184 -18.76 -5.58 4.24
C HIS A 184 -17.46 -5.01 3.65
N ILE A 185 -16.63 -4.36 4.47
CA ILE A 185 -15.32 -3.84 4.07
C ILE A 185 -14.23 -4.76 4.64
N VAL A 186 -13.52 -5.43 3.74
CA VAL A 186 -12.39 -6.29 4.09
C VAL A 186 -11.13 -5.44 4.18
N VAL A 187 -10.50 -5.41 5.35
CA VAL A 187 -9.23 -4.72 5.58
C VAL A 187 -8.12 -5.74 5.73
N SER A 188 -7.03 -5.59 4.97
CA SER A 188 -5.85 -6.46 5.00
C SER A 188 -4.58 -5.63 4.83
N SER A 189 -3.42 -6.24 4.97
CA SER A 189 -2.16 -5.58 4.66
C SER A 189 -1.22 -6.43 3.84
N LEU A 190 -0.35 -5.76 3.07
CA LEU A 190 0.84 -6.33 2.44
C LEU A 190 2.08 -5.88 3.21
N ALA A 191 2.98 -6.81 3.49
CA ALA A 191 4.26 -6.55 4.10
C ALA A 191 5.39 -6.85 3.10
N PRO A 192 5.81 -5.86 2.28
CA PRO A 192 6.90 -6.03 1.34
C PRO A 192 8.24 -6.23 2.03
N GLY A 193 9.10 -7.05 1.40
CA GLY A 193 10.53 -7.10 1.64
C GLY A 193 11.30 -6.14 0.71
N ALA A 194 12.39 -6.61 0.13
CA ALA A 194 13.22 -5.82 -0.76
C ALA A 194 12.62 -5.72 -2.17
N PHE A 195 12.17 -4.52 -2.53
CA PHE A 195 11.75 -4.14 -3.88
C PHE A 195 12.54 -2.91 -4.32
N ALA A 196 12.93 -2.86 -5.58
CA ALA A 196 13.61 -1.70 -6.16
C ALA A 196 12.69 -0.47 -6.13
N SER A 197 13.09 0.58 -5.41
CA SER A 197 12.33 1.83 -5.32
C SER A 197 13.22 2.98 -4.84
N ASP A 198 12.75 4.22 -4.96
CA ASP A 198 13.46 5.39 -4.39
C ASP A 198 13.52 5.36 -2.85
N MET A 199 12.61 4.66 -2.20
CA MET A 199 12.63 4.46 -0.75
C MET A 199 13.66 3.41 -0.36
N ASN A 200 13.83 2.38 -1.20
CA ASN A 200 14.82 1.32 -1.01
C ASN A 200 15.88 1.39 -2.12
N ARG A 201 16.74 2.41 -2.05
CA ARG A 201 17.80 2.64 -3.02
C ARG A 201 18.82 1.50 -3.04
N VAL A 202 19.09 0.89 -1.91
CA VAL A 202 20.04 -0.24 -1.82
C VAL A 202 19.53 -1.41 -2.66
N ALA A 203 18.26 -1.77 -2.54
CA ALA A 203 17.69 -2.81 -3.39
C ALA A 203 17.62 -2.40 -4.88
N ARG A 204 17.49 -1.09 -5.19
CA ARG A 204 17.49 -0.61 -6.57
C ARG A 204 18.89 -0.62 -7.20
N ASP A 205 19.88 -0.12 -6.45
CA ASP A 205 21.22 0.17 -6.99
C ASP A 205 22.19 -1.00 -6.78
N GLN A 206 21.90 -1.93 -5.85
CA GLN A 206 22.74 -3.06 -5.44
C GLN A 206 21.92 -4.37 -5.34
N ALA A 207 21.04 -4.62 -6.32
CA ALA A 207 20.10 -5.74 -6.30
C ALA A 207 20.77 -7.10 -6.10
N GLU A 208 21.92 -7.34 -6.75
CA GLU A 208 22.66 -8.60 -6.63
C GLU A 208 23.18 -8.85 -5.21
N GLU A 209 23.71 -7.82 -4.56
CA GLU A 209 24.22 -7.93 -3.19
C GLU A 209 23.07 -8.17 -2.20
N VAL A 210 21.96 -7.44 -2.34
CA VAL A 210 20.76 -7.63 -1.50
C VAL A 210 20.19 -9.05 -1.69
N SER A 211 20.19 -9.56 -2.92
CA SER A 211 19.66 -10.87 -3.26
C SER A 211 20.37 -12.02 -2.55
N LYS A 212 21.64 -11.86 -2.19
CA LYS A 212 22.41 -12.87 -1.45
C LYS A 212 21.84 -13.18 -0.07
N PHE A 213 21.18 -12.18 0.54
CA PHE A 213 20.59 -12.31 1.88
C PHE A 213 19.11 -12.72 1.85
N ILE A 214 18.49 -12.79 0.68
CA ILE A 214 17.08 -13.18 0.53
C ILE A 214 17.00 -14.70 0.30
N PRO A 215 16.18 -15.45 1.06
CA PRO A 215 16.07 -16.90 0.88
C PRO A 215 15.73 -17.33 -0.55
N SER A 216 14.85 -16.58 -1.25
CA SER A 216 14.54 -16.86 -2.67
C SER A 216 15.66 -16.52 -3.65
N GLY A 217 16.74 -15.87 -3.20
CA GLY A 217 17.90 -15.51 -4.03
C GLY A 217 17.69 -14.32 -4.97
N ARG A 218 16.62 -13.55 -4.81
CA ARG A 218 16.32 -12.36 -5.62
C ARG A 218 15.51 -11.33 -4.85
N ILE A 219 15.58 -10.07 -5.26
CA ILE A 219 14.61 -9.05 -4.86
C ILE A 219 13.25 -9.30 -5.52
N GLY A 220 12.20 -8.67 -4.98
CA GLY A 220 10.84 -8.73 -5.56
C GLY A 220 10.74 -7.96 -6.88
N THR A 221 9.93 -8.49 -7.80
CA THR A 221 9.60 -7.87 -9.08
C THR A 221 8.26 -7.13 -9.02
N GLU A 222 7.94 -6.42 -10.09
CA GLU A 222 6.65 -5.74 -10.25
C GLU A 222 5.49 -6.74 -10.18
N GLU A 223 5.63 -7.89 -10.81
CA GLU A 223 4.63 -8.96 -10.86
C GLU A 223 4.39 -9.60 -9.48
N ASP A 224 5.45 -9.76 -8.67
CA ASP A 224 5.31 -10.28 -7.30
C ASP A 224 4.41 -9.36 -6.45
N MET A 225 4.62 -8.03 -6.56
CA MET A 225 3.82 -7.06 -5.82
C MET A 225 2.40 -6.94 -6.37
N ALA A 226 2.27 -6.84 -7.69
CA ALA A 226 0.98 -6.76 -8.35
C ALA A 226 0.13 -7.99 -8.08
N GLY A 227 0.69 -9.20 -8.21
CA GLY A 227 -0.02 -10.46 -7.95
C GLY A 227 -0.57 -10.57 -6.53
N ALA A 228 0.25 -10.20 -5.52
CA ALA A 228 -0.18 -10.19 -4.13
C ALA A 228 -1.29 -9.14 -3.87
N ALA A 229 -1.17 -7.96 -4.47
CA ALA A 229 -2.18 -6.91 -4.34
C ALA A 229 -3.50 -7.29 -5.04
N ILE A 230 -3.44 -7.90 -6.23
CA ILE A 230 -4.60 -8.41 -6.97
C ILE A 230 -5.30 -9.50 -6.18
N PHE A 231 -4.54 -10.43 -5.56
CA PHE A 231 -5.12 -11.44 -4.68
C PHE A 231 -5.98 -10.80 -3.59
N LEU A 232 -5.47 -9.85 -2.84
CA LEU A 232 -6.22 -9.20 -1.76
C LEU A 232 -7.37 -8.31 -2.28
N ALA A 233 -7.21 -7.67 -3.44
CA ALA A 233 -8.19 -6.77 -4.03
C ALA A 233 -9.36 -7.49 -4.71
N SER A 234 -9.13 -8.69 -5.19
CA SER A 234 -10.10 -9.48 -5.96
C SER A 234 -11.00 -10.33 -5.07
N ARG A 235 -11.90 -11.08 -5.70
CA ARG A 235 -12.74 -12.07 -5.04
C ARG A 235 -11.94 -13.16 -4.33
N ALA A 236 -10.73 -13.46 -4.78
CA ALA A 236 -9.85 -14.42 -4.12
C ALA A 236 -9.49 -14.03 -2.69
N GLY A 237 -9.48 -12.72 -2.37
CA GLY A 237 -9.19 -12.16 -1.06
C GLY A 237 -10.41 -11.87 -0.18
N ASP A 238 -11.64 -12.25 -0.56
CA ASP A 238 -12.85 -11.88 0.20
C ASP A 238 -12.87 -12.44 1.62
N TYR A 239 -12.25 -13.60 1.83
CA TYR A 239 -12.20 -14.24 3.15
C TYR A 239 -10.88 -13.97 3.92
N VAL A 240 -10.04 -13.08 3.39
CA VAL A 240 -8.73 -12.70 3.99
C VAL A 240 -8.89 -11.42 4.80
N VAL A 241 -9.44 -11.52 6.01
CA VAL A 241 -9.79 -10.39 6.88
C VAL A 241 -8.74 -10.21 7.98
N GLY A 242 -8.22 -8.99 8.14
CA GLY A 242 -7.25 -8.64 9.20
C GLY A 242 -5.86 -9.26 9.03
N SER A 243 -5.62 -9.95 7.93
CA SER A 243 -4.36 -10.65 7.68
C SER A 243 -3.28 -9.72 7.15
N THR A 244 -2.03 -10.09 7.41
CA THR A 244 -0.83 -9.48 6.81
C THR A 244 -0.17 -10.50 5.91
N LEU A 245 -0.14 -10.25 4.61
CA LEU A 245 0.53 -11.09 3.63
C LEU A 245 1.95 -10.57 3.41
N THR A 246 2.97 -11.37 3.72
CA THR A 246 4.36 -11.03 3.41
C THR A 246 4.67 -11.32 1.95
N VAL A 247 5.39 -10.38 1.30
CA VAL A 247 5.88 -10.51 -0.08
C VAL A 247 7.37 -10.17 -0.05
N ASP A 248 8.20 -11.12 0.37
CA ASP A 248 9.55 -10.83 0.83
C ASP A 248 10.61 -11.88 0.46
N GLY A 249 10.25 -12.88 -0.33
CA GLY A 249 11.16 -13.96 -0.68
C GLY A 249 11.60 -14.85 0.50
N GLY A 250 10.85 -14.82 1.63
CA GLY A 250 11.07 -15.66 2.79
C GLY A 250 11.84 -14.97 3.94
N VAL A 251 12.19 -13.69 3.82
CA VAL A 251 13.05 -12.98 4.80
C VAL A 251 12.43 -12.94 6.20
N ALA A 252 11.11 -12.72 6.31
CA ALA A 252 10.47 -12.56 7.62
C ALA A 252 10.40 -13.86 8.44
N PHE A 253 10.15 -15.00 7.78
CA PHE A 253 9.82 -16.26 8.47
C PHE A 253 10.76 -17.42 8.19
N SER A 254 11.51 -17.37 7.08
CA SER A 254 12.44 -18.46 6.73
C SER A 254 13.89 -18.18 7.16
N GLY A 255 14.16 -16.99 7.72
CA GLY A 255 15.50 -16.53 8.05
C GLY A 255 16.25 -16.00 6.83
N MET A 256 17.46 -15.50 7.06
CA MET A 256 18.36 -15.01 6.01
C MET A 256 19.34 -16.12 5.61
N ARG A 257 19.71 -16.19 4.33
CA ARG A 257 20.80 -17.06 3.89
C ARG A 257 22.13 -16.57 4.46
N GLY A 258 22.98 -17.48 4.94
CA GLY A 258 24.35 -17.15 5.36
C GLY A 258 24.55 -16.94 6.86
N PHE A 259 23.60 -17.39 7.70
CA PHE A 259 23.79 -17.55 9.15
C PHE A 259 23.75 -19.02 9.52
#